data_8bf19d0418fd273cd10636dd664bfe2b
#
_entry.id   8bf19d0418fd273cd10636dd664bfe2b
#
_cell.length_a   1.000
_cell.length_b   1.000
_cell.length_c   1.000
_cell.angle_alpha   90.00
_cell.angle_beta   90.00
_cell.angle_gamma   90.00
#
_symmetry.space_group_name_H-M   'P 1'
#
loop_
_entity.id
_entity.type
_entity.pdbx_description
1 polymer ?
#
loop_
_entity_poly.entity_id
_entity_poly.type
_entity_poly.pdbx_seq_one_letter_code
_entity_poly.pdbx_strand_id
1 'polypeptide(L)'
;MVIATLLLLFSIPPMDDTAKVVNDSPAVAYDSSTKDSTLVASALPSAPAPKVKADVEPIAPNAAAQPFLAAKPVFTRPRETPRQRKIWYALTVAGHSGAAFDAWSTHRAVVGGFGQEANPFLRPYASSNAIYAATQVSPLFMDYLGKRMMVSQHGWVRKLWWLPQTAGAGMSFFSGARNVGVVH
;
A
#
# COMPACT_ATOMS: atom_id res chain seq x y z
N MET A 1 -14.88 17.71 -12.20
CA MET A 1 -15.33 18.26 -10.91
C MET A 1 -15.59 17.21 -9.82
N VAL A 2 -15.10 16.00 -9.93
CA VAL A 2 -15.36 14.90 -8.97
C VAL A 2 -14.15 14.65 -8.02
N ILE A 3 -12.99 15.23 -8.29
CA ILE A 3 -11.76 15.04 -7.49
C ILE A 3 -11.72 15.92 -6.23
N ALA A 4 -12.49 17.02 -6.20
CA ALA A 4 -12.49 17.95 -5.06
C ALA A 4 -13.21 17.43 -3.82
N THR A 5 -14.08 16.43 -3.93
CA THR A 5 -14.94 15.97 -2.83
C THR A 5 -14.27 14.90 -1.95
N LEU A 6 -13.19 14.28 -2.39
CA LEU A 6 -12.54 13.20 -1.63
C LEU A 6 -11.47 13.69 -0.63
N LEU A 7 -11.08 14.96 -0.68
CA LEU A 7 -10.07 15.55 0.20
C LEU A 7 -10.63 16.13 1.51
N LEU A 8 -11.94 16.09 1.71
CA LEU A 8 -12.61 16.70 2.87
C LEU A 8 -12.64 15.84 4.14
N LEU A 9 -12.08 14.63 4.11
CA LEU A 9 -12.19 13.68 5.24
C LEU A 9 -10.97 13.66 6.19
N PHE A 10 -9.96 14.49 5.96
CA PHE A 10 -8.79 14.57 6.87
C PHE A 10 -8.64 15.97 7.46
N SER A 11 -9.65 16.44 8.21
CA SER A 11 -9.46 17.56 9.15
C SER A 11 -8.82 17.03 10.41
N ILE A 12 -7.49 16.96 10.46
CA ILE A 12 -6.75 16.76 11.70
C ILE A 12 -6.65 18.14 12.37
N PRO A 13 -7.09 18.33 13.62
CA PRO A 13 -6.91 19.59 14.33
C PRO A 13 -5.42 19.88 14.54
N PRO A 14 -5.00 21.17 14.60
CA PRO A 14 -3.62 21.52 14.85
C PRO A 14 -3.17 20.97 16.22
N MET A 15 -2.11 20.18 16.22
CA MET A 15 -1.41 19.78 17.44
C MET A 15 -0.62 21.00 17.94
N ASP A 16 -0.93 21.43 19.15
CA ASP A 16 -0.25 22.50 19.88
C ASP A 16 1.19 22.06 20.19
N ASP A 17 2.18 22.74 19.58
CA ASP A 17 3.61 22.51 19.75
C ASP A 17 4.12 23.12 21.07
N THR A 18 3.71 22.56 22.20
CA THR A 18 4.35 22.83 23.50
C THR A 18 4.73 21.53 24.19
N ALA A 19 5.60 20.76 23.58
CA ALA A 19 6.30 19.64 24.23
C ALA A 19 7.79 20.00 24.37
N LYS A 20 8.11 20.47 25.58
CA LYS A 20 9.44 20.65 26.13
C LYS A 20 10.21 19.34 26.04
N VAL A 21 11.25 19.32 25.21
CA VAL A 21 12.16 18.15 25.07
C VAL A 21 12.94 18.02 26.35
N VAL A 22 12.60 17.03 27.15
CA VAL A 22 13.47 16.51 28.23
C VAL A 22 14.25 15.34 27.61
N ASN A 23 15.55 15.60 27.42
CA ASN A 23 16.53 14.58 27.04
C ASN A 23 16.87 13.74 28.26
N ASP A 24 16.27 12.57 28.38
CA ASP A 24 16.78 11.50 29.24
C ASP A 24 16.86 10.22 28.41
N SER A 25 18.06 9.93 27.93
CA SER A 25 18.42 8.63 27.32
C SER A 25 18.91 7.69 28.42
N PRO A 26 18.22 6.56 28.66
CA PRO A 26 18.88 5.40 29.26
C PRO A 26 19.48 4.55 28.14
N ALA A 27 20.81 4.37 28.23
CA ALA A 27 21.55 3.40 27.45
C ALA A 27 21.04 1.98 27.80
N VAL A 28 20.40 1.32 26.84
CA VAL A 28 20.03 -0.09 26.93
C VAL A 28 21.19 -0.91 26.36
N ALA A 29 21.91 -1.58 27.24
CA ALA A 29 22.92 -2.59 26.91
C ALA A 29 22.19 -3.81 26.30
N TYR A 30 22.53 -4.17 25.06
CA TYR A 30 22.13 -5.43 24.44
C TYR A 30 23.02 -6.56 24.98
N ASP A 31 22.44 -7.36 25.84
CA ASP A 31 23.05 -8.62 26.28
C ASP A 31 22.80 -9.69 25.23
N SER A 32 23.87 -10.10 24.54
CA SER A 32 23.84 -11.14 23.51
C SER A 32 23.90 -12.51 24.21
N SER A 33 22.77 -13.01 24.68
CA SER A 33 22.66 -14.39 25.16
C SER A 33 22.23 -15.31 24.03
N THR A 34 23.21 -15.95 23.43
CA THR A 34 23.07 -17.11 22.55
C THR A 34 22.45 -18.26 23.34
N LYS A 35 21.17 -18.55 23.13
CA LYS A 35 20.58 -19.81 23.60
C LYS A 35 20.48 -20.78 22.44
N ASP A 36 21.33 -21.83 22.56
CA ASP A 36 21.25 -23.08 21.81
C ASP A 36 19.81 -23.62 21.84
N SER A 37 19.15 -23.60 20.68
CA SER A 37 17.87 -24.28 20.50
C SER A 37 18.15 -25.67 19.99
N THR A 38 18.26 -26.61 20.90
CA THR A 38 18.21 -28.06 20.62
C THR A 38 16.85 -28.38 19.98
N LEU A 39 16.88 -28.73 18.69
CA LEU A 39 15.72 -29.24 17.95
C LEU A 39 15.36 -30.61 18.52
N VAL A 40 14.36 -30.65 19.38
CA VAL A 40 13.69 -31.88 19.77
C VAL A 40 12.75 -32.28 18.64
N ALA A 41 13.18 -33.25 17.85
CA ALA A 41 12.31 -33.88 16.86
C ALA A 41 11.21 -34.64 17.61
N SER A 42 10.03 -34.06 17.72
CA SER A 42 8.84 -34.76 18.20
C SER A 42 8.43 -35.80 17.17
N ALA A 43 8.68 -37.06 17.47
CA ALA A 43 8.17 -38.17 16.70
C ALA A 43 6.64 -38.14 16.73
N LEU A 44 6.03 -37.95 15.56
CA LEU A 44 4.58 -38.10 15.38
C LEU A 44 4.17 -39.56 15.68
N PRO A 45 3.15 -39.80 16.50
CA PRO A 45 2.64 -41.15 16.71
C PRO A 45 2.07 -41.69 15.38
N SER A 46 2.56 -42.87 14.98
CA SER A 46 2.07 -43.60 13.83
C SER A 46 0.57 -43.86 13.98
N ALA A 47 -0.21 -43.43 13.00
CA ALA A 47 -1.62 -43.72 12.92
C ALA A 47 -1.85 -45.24 12.86
N PRO A 48 -2.81 -45.81 13.61
CA PRO A 48 -3.12 -47.22 13.55
C PRO A 48 -3.65 -47.60 12.16
N ALA A 49 -3.10 -48.66 11.58
CA ALA A 49 -3.53 -49.19 10.30
C ALA A 49 -5.01 -49.55 10.36
N PRO A 50 -5.82 -49.17 9.33
CA PRO A 50 -7.22 -49.57 9.28
C PRO A 50 -7.34 -51.09 9.11
N LYS A 51 -7.95 -51.76 10.09
CA LYS A 51 -8.36 -53.18 9.96
C LYS A 51 -9.50 -53.24 8.95
N VAL A 52 -9.18 -53.61 7.74
CA VAL A 52 -10.17 -53.92 6.71
C VAL A 52 -10.87 -55.25 7.14
N LYS A 53 -12.06 -55.15 7.73
CA LYS A 53 -12.99 -56.27 7.78
C LYS A 53 -13.62 -56.38 6.41
N ALA A 54 -13.24 -57.43 5.68
CA ALA A 54 -13.91 -57.80 4.46
C ALA A 54 -15.26 -58.49 4.81
N ASP A 55 -16.28 -57.68 5.08
CA ASP A 55 -17.66 -58.11 4.97
C ASP A 55 -18.15 -57.60 3.62
N VAL A 56 -18.12 -58.52 2.64
CA VAL A 56 -18.69 -58.31 1.32
C VAL A 56 -20.19 -58.48 1.45
N GLU A 57 -20.91 -57.41 1.80
CA GLU A 57 -22.35 -57.38 1.58
C GLU A 57 -22.63 -57.25 0.07
N PRO A 58 -23.62 -57.98 -0.47
CA PRO A 58 -23.97 -57.89 -1.88
C PRO A 58 -24.49 -56.47 -2.19
N ILE A 59 -23.75 -55.78 -3.08
CA ILE A 59 -24.08 -54.47 -3.57
C ILE A 59 -25.45 -54.51 -4.26
N ALA A 60 -26.48 -53.98 -3.62
CA ALA A 60 -27.78 -53.76 -4.25
C ALA A 60 -27.60 -52.80 -5.47
N PRO A 61 -28.07 -53.22 -6.67
CA PRO A 61 -27.94 -52.37 -7.87
C PRO A 61 -29.05 -51.31 -7.91
N ASN A 62 -28.98 -50.30 -7.09
CA ASN A 62 -29.83 -49.10 -7.22
C ASN A 62 -29.35 -47.91 -6.40
N ALA A 63 -28.06 -47.55 -6.53
CA ALA A 63 -27.67 -46.18 -6.26
C ALA A 63 -28.02 -45.35 -7.51
N ALA A 64 -29.22 -44.79 -7.54
CA ALA A 64 -29.57 -43.78 -8.54
C ALA A 64 -28.44 -42.74 -8.54
N ALA A 65 -27.75 -42.59 -9.69
CA ALA A 65 -26.66 -41.64 -9.85
C ALA A 65 -27.15 -40.25 -9.41
N GLN A 66 -26.70 -39.80 -8.25
CA GLN A 66 -27.02 -38.46 -7.81
C GLN A 66 -26.51 -37.51 -8.88
N PRO A 67 -27.36 -36.59 -9.40
CA PRO A 67 -26.91 -35.65 -10.39
C PRO A 67 -25.73 -34.85 -9.78
N PHE A 68 -24.58 -34.91 -10.46
CA PHE A 68 -23.43 -34.09 -10.11
C PHE A 68 -23.90 -32.63 -10.07
N LEU A 69 -24.10 -32.10 -8.85
CA LEU A 69 -24.32 -30.68 -8.68
C LEU A 69 -23.06 -30.01 -9.21
N ALA A 70 -23.16 -29.45 -10.42
CA ALA A 70 -22.07 -28.68 -11.04
C ALA A 70 -21.60 -27.66 -10.01
N ALA A 71 -20.36 -27.79 -9.52
CA ALA A 71 -19.78 -26.89 -8.57
C ALA A 71 -19.90 -25.47 -9.14
N LYS A 72 -20.55 -24.56 -8.39
CA LYS A 72 -20.67 -23.16 -8.80
C LYS A 72 -19.27 -22.65 -9.14
N PRO A 73 -19.07 -21.97 -10.30
CA PRO A 73 -17.77 -21.45 -10.68
C PRO A 73 -17.27 -20.51 -9.57
N VAL A 74 -16.16 -20.88 -8.93
CA VAL A 74 -15.50 -20.04 -7.94
C VAL A 74 -14.85 -18.90 -8.71
N PHE A 75 -15.42 -17.69 -8.62
CA PHE A 75 -14.84 -16.49 -9.18
C PHE A 75 -13.54 -16.16 -8.44
N THR A 76 -12.42 -16.68 -8.94
CA THR A 76 -11.11 -16.32 -8.43
C THR A 76 -10.75 -14.91 -8.92
N ARG A 77 -10.36 -14.03 -7.97
CA ARG A 77 -9.86 -12.69 -8.36
C ARG A 77 -8.62 -12.83 -9.24
N PRO A 78 -8.51 -12.05 -10.33
CA PRO A 78 -7.30 -12.02 -11.14
C PRO A 78 -6.10 -11.70 -10.26
N ARG A 79 -4.99 -12.42 -10.48
CA ARG A 79 -3.73 -12.15 -9.78
C ARG A 79 -2.88 -11.18 -10.60
N GLU A 80 -2.10 -10.35 -9.93
CA GLU A 80 -1.10 -9.49 -10.56
C GLU A 80 0.01 -10.35 -11.19
N THR A 81 0.51 -9.93 -12.36
CA THR A 81 1.66 -10.57 -12.98
C THR A 81 2.97 -10.05 -12.36
N PRO A 82 4.09 -10.82 -12.42
CA PRO A 82 5.39 -10.33 -11.97
C PRO A 82 5.85 -9.04 -12.67
N ARG A 83 5.49 -8.88 -13.95
CA ARG A 83 5.78 -7.66 -14.73
C ARG A 83 4.99 -6.47 -14.18
N GLN A 84 3.70 -6.63 -13.96
CA GLN A 84 2.86 -5.57 -13.37
C GLN A 84 3.40 -5.12 -12.01
N ARG A 85 3.79 -6.07 -11.16
CA ARG A 85 4.37 -5.77 -9.85
C ARG A 85 5.66 -4.96 -9.94
N LYS A 86 6.58 -5.32 -10.86
CA LYS A 86 7.81 -4.56 -11.09
C LYS A 86 7.52 -3.12 -11.55
N ILE A 87 6.59 -2.96 -12.51
CA ILE A 87 6.19 -1.64 -13.00
C ILE A 87 5.51 -0.84 -11.88
N TRP A 88 4.66 -1.48 -11.07
CA TRP A 88 4.01 -0.83 -9.93
C TRP A 88 5.03 -0.25 -8.95
N TYR A 89 6.07 -1.01 -8.57
CA TYR A 89 7.15 -0.50 -7.71
C TYR A 89 7.91 0.66 -8.35
N ALA A 90 8.21 0.59 -9.64
CA ALA A 90 8.89 1.68 -10.34
C ALA A 90 8.05 2.97 -10.34
N LEU A 91 6.73 2.85 -10.56
CA LEU A 91 5.79 3.98 -10.51
C LEU A 91 5.60 4.51 -9.08
N THR A 92 5.59 3.64 -8.06
CA THR A 92 5.61 4.04 -6.65
C THR A 92 6.83 4.91 -6.35
N VAL A 93 8.03 4.46 -6.70
CA VAL A 93 9.26 5.24 -6.51
C VAL A 93 9.17 6.58 -7.24
N ALA A 94 8.71 6.59 -8.49
CA ALA A 94 8.55 7.82 -9.27
C ALA A 94 7.54 8.78 -8.61
N GLY A 95 6.40 8.28 -8.16
CA GLY A 95 5.36 9.09 -7.49
C GLY A 95 5.85 9.74 -6.20
N HIS A 96 6.48 8.95 -5.34
CA HIS A 96 7.03 9.45 -4.07
C HIS A 96 8.20 10.42 -4.27
N SER A 97 9.07 10.15 -5.27
CA SER A 97 10.16 11.07 -5.63
C SER A 97 9.63 12.39 -6.20
N GLY A 98 8.60 12.32 -7.04
CA GLY A 98 7.93 13.52 -7.58
C GLY A 98 7.31 14.37 -6.47
N ALA A 99 6.60 13.73 -5.53
CA ALA A 99 6.02 14.42 -4.38
C ALA A 99 7.08 15.05 -3.45
N ALA A 100 8.19 14.37 -3.23
CA ALA A 100 9.31 14.91 -2.46
C ALA A 100 9.95 16.13 -3.15
N PHE A 101 10.09 16.07 -4.49
CA PHE A 101 10.59 17.17 -5.29
C PHE A 101 9.64 18.38 -5.26
N ASP A 102 8.33 18.13 -5.40
CA ASP A 102 7.30 19.18 -5.28
C ASP A 102 7.33 19.83 -3.89
N ALA A 103 7.39 19.02 -2.82
CA ALA A 103 7.50 19.52 -1.45
C ALA A 103 8.75 20.40 -1.24
N TRP A 104 9.90 19.94 -1.74
CA TRP A 104 11.17 20.68 -1.63
C TRP A 104 11.09 22.02 -2.36
N SER A 105 10.60 22.01 -3.60
CA SER A 105 10.51 23.24 -4.41
C SER A 105 9.50 24.23 -3.84
N THR A 106 8.33 23.75 -3.36
CA THR A 106 7.33 24.57 -2.68
C THR A 106 7.87 25.18 -1.39
N HIS A 107 8.48 24.35 -0.53
CA HIS A 107 9.07 24.84 0.72
C HIS A 107 10.10 25.94 0.46
N ARG A 108 10.99 25.71 -0.51
CA ARG A 108 12.00 26.72 -0.91
C ARG A 108 11.36 28.02 -1.41
N ALA A 109 10.32 27.92 -2.25
CA ALA A 109 9.63 29.09 -2.79
C ALA A 109 8.92 29.89 -1.69
N VAL A 110 8.24 29.24 -0.77
CA VAL A 110 7.48 29.86 0.31
C VAL A 110 8.41 30.47 1.36
N VAL A 111 9.42 29.76 1.84
CA VAL A 111 10.39 30.25 2.83
C VAL A 111 11.25 31.39 2.26
N GLY A 112 11.57 31.32 0.97
CA GLY A 112 12.30 32.37 0.27
C GLY A 112 11.46 33.61 -0.05
N GLY A 113 10.15 33.60 0.21
CA GLY A 113 9.25 34.73 -0.08
C GLY A 113 8.92 34.92 -1.56
N PHE A 114 9.25 33.95 -2.43
CA PHE A 114 9.00 34.01 -3.88
C PHE A 114 7.56 33.67 -4.27
N GLY A 115 6.77 33.10 -3.35
CA GLY A 115 5.40 32.74 -3.63
C GLY A 115 4.66 32.21 -2.42
N GLN A 116 3.39 31.83 -2.65
CA GLN A 116 2.54 31.18 -1.67
C GLN A 116 2.04 29.85 -2.23
N GLU A 117 1.85 28.87 -1.34
CA GLU A 117 1.23 27.60 -1.71
C GLU A 117 -0.21 27.84 -2.20
N ALA A 118 -0.49 27.41 -3.43
CA ALA A 118 -1.80 27.56 -4.07
C ALA A 118 -2.82 26.56 -3.53
N ASN A 119 -2.36 25.37 -3.11
CA ASN A 119 -3.24 24.35 -2.57
C ASN A 119 -3.59 24.69 -1.10
N PRO A 120 -4.87 24.97 -0.79
CA PRO A 120 -5.30 25.35 0.55
C PRO A 120 -5.02 24.28 1.60
N PHE A 121 -4.97 22.99 1.20
CA PHE A 121 -4.69 21.87 2.12
C PHE A 121 -3.19 21.75 2.46
N LEU A 122 -2.29 22.17 1.58
CA LEU A 122 -0.85 22.16 1.82
C LEU A 122 -0.33 23.48 2.42
N ARG A 123 -1.10 24.56 2.27
CA ARG A 123 -0.71 25.91 2.75
C ARG A 123 -0.28 25.94 4.22
N PRO A 124 -0.96 25.27 5.17
CA PRO A 124 -0.54 25.28 6.59
C PRO A 124 0.83 24.63 6.82
N TYR A 125 1.28 23.78 5.91
CA TYR A 125 2.52 23.03 6.04
C TYR A 125 3.66 23.58 5.17
N ALA A 126 3.36 24.52 4.25
CA ALA A 126 4.25 24.94 3.18
C ALA A 126 5.56 25.58 3.69
N SER A 127 5.52 26.27 4.83
CA SER A 127 6.69 26.89 5.46
C SER A 127 7.42 25.98 6.46
N SER A 128 6.95 24.75 6.67
CA SER A 128 7.52 23.78 7.62
C SER A 128 7.94 22.48 6.95
N ASN A 129 8.78 21.69 7.64
CA ASN A 129 9.17 20.37 7.17
C ASN A 129 7.98 19.38 7.10
N ALA A 130 6.84 19.71 7.71
CA ALA A 130 5.64 18.88 7.63
C ALA A 130 5.09 18.76 6.21
N ILE A 131 5.45 19.69 5.29
CA ILE A 131 5.05 19.59 3.88
C ILE A 131 5.54 18.31 3.23
N TYR A 132 6.74 17.80 3.59
CA TYR A 132 7.27 16.54 3.04
C TYR A 132 6.39 15.35 3.40
N ALA A 133 5.82 15.31 4.60
CA ALA A 133 4.88 14.26 4.97
C ALA A 133 3.50 14.47 4.33
N ALA A 134 3.01 15.70 4.30
CA ALA A 134 1.70 16.03 3.75
C ALA A 134 1.59 15.72 2.25
N THR A 135 2.63 15.98 1.47
CA THR A 135 2.65 15.67 0.02
C THR A 135 2.68 14.17 -0.28
N GLN A 136 3.16 13.31 0.66
CA GLN A 136 3.20 11.86 0.45
C GLN A 136 1.82 11.18 0.51
N VAL A 137 0.79 11.86 1.01
CA VAL A 137 -0.57 11.31 1.08
C VAL A 137 -1.12 10.99 -0.32
N SER A 138 -0.87 11.89 -1.29
CA SER A 138 -1.35 11.71 -2.66
C SER A 138 -0.74 10.47 -3.34
N PRO A 139 0.60 10.27 -3.42
CA PRO A 139 1.15 9.07 -4.04
C PRO A 139 0.76 7.79 -3.31
N LEU A 140 0.66 7.78 -1.96
CA LEU A 140 0.15 6.62 -1.22
C LEU A 140 -1.25 6.22 -1.67
N PHE A 141 -2.14 7.20 -1.86
CA PHE A 141 -3.49 6.93 -2.36
C PHE A 141 -3.48 6.40 -3.80
N MET A 142 -2.63 6.96 -4.67
CA MET A 142 -2.50 6.52 -6.07
C MET A 142 -1.92 5.09 -6.16
N ASP A 143 -0.99 4.74 -5.28
CA ASP A 143 -0.42 3.41 -5.16
C ASP A 143 -1.48 2.38 -4.74
N TYR A 144 -2.27 2.71 -3.72
CA TYR A 144 -3.39 1.87 -3.29
C TYR A 144 -4.40 1.67 -4.42
N LEU A 145 -4.77 2.75 -5.12
CA LEU A 145 -5.73 2.71 -6.21
C LEU A 145 -5.21 1.86 -7.38
N GLY A 146 -3.96 2.06 -7.79
CA GLY A 146 -3.30 1.27 -8.83
C GLY A 146 -3.28 -0.22 -8.49
N LYS A 147 -2.94 -0.56 -7.24
CA LYS A 147 -2.94 -1.94 -6.75
C LYS A 147 -4.33 -2.56 -6.79
N ARG A 148 -5.34 -1.83 -6.36
CA ARG A 148 -6.73 -2.29 -6.39
C ARG A 148 -7.25 -2.49 -7.81
N MET A 149 -6.87 -1.62 -8.74
CA MET A 149 -7.24 -1.72 -10.15
C MET A 149 -6.61 -2.94 -10.83
N MET A 150 -5.35 -3.29 -10.49
CA MET A 150 -4.68 -4.47 -11.05
C MET A 150 -5.44 -5.78 -10.84
N VAL A 151 -6.10 -5.93 -9.70
CA VAL A 151 -6.85 -7.14 -9.32
C VAL A 151 -8.36 -7.00 -9.51
N SER A 152 -8.80 -5.98 -10.26
CA SER A 152 -10.21 -5.74 -10.55
C SER A 152 -10.80 -6.84 -11.44
N GLN A 153 -12.06 -7.19 -11.21
CA GLN A 153 -12.84 -8.09 -12.07
C GLN A 153 -13.14 -7.45 -13.43
N HIS A 154 -13.23 -6.12 -13.48
CA HIS A 154 -13.51 -5.39 -14.72
C HIS A 154 -12.25 -5.27 -15.58
N GLY A 155 -12.27 -5.89 -16.77
CA GLY A 155 -11.10 -5.97 -17.65
C GLY A 155 -10.55 -4.60 -18.08
N TRP A 156 -11.40 -3.61 -18.32
CA TRP A 156 -10.98 -2.26 -18.69
C TRP A 156 -10.32 -1.51 -17.52
N VAL A 157 -10.84 -1.65 -16.28
CA VAL A 157 -10.23 -1.07 -15.06
C VAL A 157 -8.84 -1.67 -14.84
N ARG A 158 -8.73 -3.00 -15.03
CA ARG A 158 -7.47 -3.71 -14.89
C ARG A 158 -6.41 -3.30 -15.93
N LYS A 159 -6.82 -2.85 -17.12
CA LYS A 159 -5.87 -2.34 -18.13
C LYS A 159 -5.33 -0.95 -17.78
N LEU A 160 -6.08 -0.15 -17.03
CA LEU A 160 -5.73 1.24 -16.66
C LEU A 160 -5.10 1.37 -15.27
N TRP A 161 -4.66 0.27 -14.67
CA TRP A 161 -4.11 0.24 -13.31
C TRP A 161 -2.92 1.19 -13.07
N TRP A 162 -2.12 1.45 -14.10
CA TRP A 162 -0.94 2.31 -14.05
C TRP A 162 -1.29 3.82 -14.08
N LEU A 163 -2.48 4.16 -14.55
CA LEU A 163 -2.89 5.55 -14.81
C LEU A 163 -2.87 6.44 -13.55
N PRO A 164 -3.39 6.01 -12.38
CA PRO A 164 -3.35 6.86 -11.19
C PRO A 164 -1.93 7.25 -10.80
N GLN A 165 -1.00 6.29 -10.77
CA GLN A 165 0.38 6.54 -10.39
C GLN A 165 1.12 7.43 -11.38
N THR A 166 0.97 7.19 -12.70
CA THR A 166 1.62 8.04 -13.72
C THR A 166 1.06 9.45 -13.72
N ALA A 167 -0.25 9.61 -13.54
CA ALA A 167 -0.87 10.93 -13.44
C ALA A 167 -0.37 11.67 -12.18
N GLY A 168 -0.36 11.00 -11.03
CA GLY A 168 0.14 11.57 -9.77
C GLY A 168 1.61 11.99 -9.86
N ALA A 169 2.47 11.09 -10.35
CA ALA A 169 3.89 11.38 -10.54
C ALA A 169 4.11 12.56 -11.51
N GLY A 170 3.43 12.53 -12.67
CA GLY A 170 3.54 13.59 -13.67
C GLY A 170 3.12 14.96 -13.13
N MET A 171 2.02 15.03 -12.39
CA MET A 171 1.55 16.28 -11.77
C MET A 171 2.53 16.79 -10.71
N SER A 172 3.08 15.92 -9.88
CA SER A 172 4.05 16.34 -8.85
C SER A 172 5.36 16.84 -9.46
N PHE A 173 5.90 16.16 -10.49
CA PHE A 173 7.09 16.64 -11.19
C PHE A 173 6.84 17.96 -11.92
N PHE A 174 5.69 18.11 -12.56
CA PHE A 174 5.32 19.35 -13.24
C PHE A 174 5.18 20.52 -12.25
N SER A 175 4.50 20.30 -11.12
CA SER A 175 4.36 21.30 -10.05
C SER A 175 5.74 21.71 -9.51
N GLY A 176 6.57 20.74 -9.14
CA GLY A 176 7.90 20.99 -8.63
C GLY A 176 8.79 21.75 -9.62
N ALA A 177 8.76 21.39 -10.91
CA ALA A 177 9.51 22.08 -11.95
C ALA A 177 9.04 23.54 -12.12
N ARG A 178 7.72 23.78 -12.08
CA ARG A 178 7.16 25.13 -12.14
C ARG A 178 7.61 25.96 -10.94
N ASN A 179 7.60 25.40 -9.74
CA ASN A 179 8.02 26.12 -8.53
C ASN A 179 9.52 26.52 -8.61
N VAL A 180 10.38 25.64 -9.15
CA VAL A 180 11.80 25.97 -9.37
C VAL A 180 11.95 27.15 -10.34
N GLY A 181 11.12 27.21 -11.40
CA GLY A 181 11.13 28.32 -12.36
C GLY A 181 10.68 29.68 -11.78
N VAL A 182 9.98 29.70 -10.66
CA VAL A 182 9.55 30.95 -9.98
C VAL A 182 10.67 31.52 -9.09
N VAL A 183 11.59 30.68 -8.63
CA VAL A 183 12.69 31.05 -7.70
C VAL A 183 13.88 31.69 -8.43
N HIS A 184 13.90 31.61 -9.77
CA HIS A 184 14.92 32.22 -10.64
C HIS A 184 14.40 33.45 -11.34
#